data_8a886a476c537e17b0ca00059b426aa4
#
_entry.id   8a886a476c537e17b0ca00059b426aa4
#
_cell.length_a   1.000
_cell.length_b   1.000
_cell.length_c   1.000
_cell.angle_alpha   90.00
_cell.angle_beta   90.00
_cell.angle_gamma   90.00
#
_symmetry.space_group_name_H-M   'P 1'
#
loop_
_entity.id
_entity.type
_entity.pdbx_description
1 polymer ?
#
loop_
_entity_poly.entity_id
_entity_poly.type
_entity_poly.pdbx_seq_one_letter_code
_entity_poly.pdbx_strand_id
1 'polypeptide(L)'
;MNRRLMLCKQGKIMFFMNSVSSVIKKLCTVTLLPILTACGGDSQSSSSNIQSSEQKQTIYEWKLITSWPKNLPALGTSPEHFADIVEKMSNGRMRIRVYGANELVGGLEVFDAVSQGVAEIGHTGAYYWQGKIPSTPFFSTIPFGLTGTEMDAWLSYGGGNELWQEIYAPFNLIPMRGGNSGTQMFGWFNKEINSLDDLQGLKMRIPGLGGEVFSRAGGIPVTMQVSEVFTAMQTGALDATEFVSPYNDMAAGYHTVADYYYYPGWHEPGSTLETIFNKSAFEALPEDLQEILKAGTEVMNQLLMDELTAKNNEALRVLVKEHGVELRKLPDDVLIELRDISNQVVAELADTDEVTRRIYDSYKSFQEGVENYHSIAEDAYVEARKLPSN
;
A
#
# COMPACT_ATOMS: atom_id res chain seq x y z
N MET A 1 48.48 -17.81 -39.25
CA MET A 1 48.33 -17.63 -40.72
C MET A 1 46.88 -17.29 -41.03
N ASN A 2 46.70 -16.21 -41.76
CA ASN A 2 45.47 -15.63 -42.30
C ASN A 2 44.58 -14.76 -41.41
N ARG A 3 44.90 -13.45 -41.53
CA ARG A 3 44.02 -12.29 -41.38
C ARG A 3 42.89 -12.31 -42.42
N ARG A 4 41.70 -11.90 -42.01
CA ARG A 4 40.82 -11.12 -42.89
C ARG A 4 40.09 -10.02 -42.13
N LEU A 5 40.56 -8.80 -42.35
CA LEU A 5 39.77 -7.56 -42.15
C LEU A 5 38.54 -7.60 -43.08
N MET A 6 37.43 -7.12 -42.57
CA MET A 6 36.40 -6.52 -43.45
C MET A 6 35.81 -5.25 -42.80
N LEU A 7 35.81 -4.26 -43.64
CA LEU A 7 35.59 -2.84 -43.41
C LEU A 7 34.20 -2.47 -42.94
N CYS A 8 34.23 -1.42 -42.18
CA CYS A 8 33.25 -0.37 -41.92
C CYS A 8 32.22 -0.08 -43.02
N LYS A 9 30.95 0.03 -42.66
CA LYS A 9 30.00 0.91 -43.34
C LYS A 9 29.23 1.75 -42.27
N GLN A 10 29.59 3.03 -42.27
CA GLN A 10 28.86 4.08 -41.59
C GLN A 10 27.50 4.26 -42.23
N GLY A 11 26.43 4.09 -41.45
CA GLY A 11 25.08 4.51 -41.80
C GLY A 11 24.67 5.70 -40.96
N LYS A 12 24.63 6.88 -41.56
CA LYS A 12 24.08 8.11 -40.98
C LYS A 12 22.60 7.91 -40.68
N ILE A 13 22.19 8.06 -39.42
CA ILE A 13 20.80 8.28 -39.04
C ILE A 13 20.61 9.79 -38.94
N MET A 14 19.79 10.29 -39.85
CA MET A 14 19.42 11.69 -39.99
C MET A 14 18.30 11.99 -39.02
N PHE A 15 18.57 12.91 -38.08
CA PHE A 15 17.57 13.51 -37.20
C PHE A 15 16.63 14.40 -38.04
N PHE A 16 15.34 14.07 -38.11
CA PHE A 16 14.30 15.01 -38.49
C PHE A 16 13.79 15.78 -37.30
N MET A 17 14.33 16.97 -37.10
CA MET A 17 13.67 18.02 -36.31
C MET A 17 12.68 18.74 -37.20
N ASN A 18 11.39 18.52 -37.02
CA ASN A 18 10.37 19.38 -37.60
C ASN A 18 10.02 20.50 -36.63
N SER A 19 10.55 21.68 -36.96
CA SER A 19 10.17 22.98 -36.50
C SER A 19 8.74 23.28 -36.95
N VAL A 20 7.83 23.54 -35.94
CA VAL A 20 6.57 24.23 -36.20
C VAL A 20 6.64 25.59 -35.55
N SER A 21 7.00 26.58 -36.35
CA SER A 21 6.92 27.98 -35.97
C SER A 21 6.19 28.75 -37.06
N SER A 22 5.24 29.59 -36.64
CA SER A 22 4.75 30.74 -37.33
C SER A 22 3.79 30.55 -38.52
N VAL A 23 2.51 30.72 -38.28
CA VAL A 23 1.62 31.57 -39.09
C VAL A 23 0.40 31.95 -38.23
N ILE A 24 0.23 33.19 -37.90
CA ILE A 24 -0.99 34.05 -38.04
C ILE A 24 -0.71 35.39 -37.39
N LYS A 25 -0.20 36.33 -38.22
CA LYS A 25 -0.47 37.76 -38.07
C LYS A 25 -1.21 38.14 -39.36
N LYS A 26 -2.50 38.43 -39.25
CA LYS A 26 -3.21 39.29 -40.19
C LYS A 26 -4.17 40.20 -39.45
N LEU A 27 -3.74 41.41 -39.41
CA LEU A 27 -4.39 42.70 -39.33
C LEU A 27 -5.80 42.69 -39.92
N CYS A 28 -6.81 43.10 -39.17
CA CYS A 28 -8.02 43.70 -39.68
C CYS A 28 -8.28 45.01 -38.92
N THR A 29 -7.87 46.09 -39.58
CA THR A 29 -8.28 47.45 -39.34
C THR A 29 -9.70 47.60 -39.84
N VAL A 30 -10.66 47.95 -38.99
CA VAL A 30 -11.98 48.42 -39.42
C VAL A 30 -12.23 49.79 -38.83
N THR A 31 -12.45 50.71 -39.73
CA THR A 31 -12.70 52.13 -39.65
C THR A 31 -13.97 52.44 -38.84
N LEU A 32 -13.87 53.44 -37.91
CA LEU A 32 -15.01 54.13 -37.30
C LEU A 32 -15.66 55.04 -38.31
N LEU A 33 -16.99 54.98 -38.37
CA LEU A 33 -17.83 56.10 -38.82
C LEU A 33 -18.96 56.32 -37.82
N PRO A 34 -19.19 57.52 -37.32
CA PRO A 34 -20.30 57.83 -36.45
C PRO A 34 -21.54 58.23 -37.27
N ILE A 35 -22.68 57.63 -36.96
CA ILE A 35 -23.98 58.18 -37.37
C ILE A 35 -24.75 58.53 -36.10
N LEU A 36 -24.89 59.84 -35.87
CA LEU A 36 -25.85 60.45 -34.96
C LEU A 36 -27.22 60.44 -35.62
N THR A 37 -28.22 59.81 -35.02
CA THR A 37 -29.61 60.22 -35.19
C THR A 37 -30.36 60.00 -33.84
N ALA A 38 -30.85 61.09 -33.33
CA ALA A 38 -31.74 61.14 -32.17
C ALA A 38 -33.14 60.70 -32.56
N CYS A 39 -33.83 59.93 -31.71
CA CYS A 39 -35.25 60.14 -31.40
C CYS A 39 -35.63 59.27 -30.18
N GLY A 40 -36.33 59.85 -29.25
CA GLY A 40 -36.69 59.30 -27.95
C GLY A 40 -37.70 58.17 -28.03
N GLY A 41 -37.65 57.34 -27.00
CA GLY A 41 -38.61 56.31 -26.72
C GLY A 41 -38.27 55.70 -25.36
N ASP A 42 -39.12 55.91 -24.39
CA ASP A 42 -39.11 55.25 -23.08
C ASP A 42 -38.91 53.75 -23.24
N SER A 43 -37.78 53.25 -22.77
CA SER A 43 -37.54 51.82 -22.63
C SER A 43 -37.18 51.56 -21.18
N GLN A 44 -38.09 50.97 -20.45
CA GLN A 44 -37.86 50.33 -19.17
C GLN A 44 -36.63 49.43 -19.26
N SER A 45 -35.59 49.77 -18.55
CA SER A 45 -34.41 48.92 -18.34
C SER A 45 -34.86 47.77 -17.44
N SER A 46 -35.21 46.64 -18.06
CA SER A 46 -35.25 45.37 -17.37
C SER A 46 -33.79 45.01 -17.04
N SER A 47 -33.34 45.40 -15.87
CA SER A 47 -32.18 44.80 -15.23
C SER A 47 -32.51 43.32 -14.99
N SER A 48 -32.07 42.47 -15.91
CA SER A 48 -31.99 41.04 -15.66
C SER A 48 -31.00 40.86 -14.50
N ASN A 49 -31.54 40.81 -13.29
CA ASN A 49 -30.84 40.24 -12.16
C ASN A 49 -30.50 38.77 -12.52
N ILE A 50 -29.28 38.60 -12.99
CA ILE A 50 -28.65 37.24 -12.94
C ILE A 50 -28.42 37.00 -11.46
N GLN A 51 -29.44 36.54 -10.76
CA GLN A 51 -29.25 35.82 -9.50
C GLN A 51 -28.43 34.57 -9.88
N SER A 52 -27.14 34.66 -9.72
CA SER A 52 -26.31 33.48 -9.51
C SER A 52 -26.92 32.83 -8.28
N SER A 53 -27.80 31.81 -8.49
CA SER A 53 -28.15 30.88 -7.43
C SER A 53 -26.82 30.23 -7.05
N GLU A 54 -26.23 30.66 -5.95
CA GLU A 54 -25.23 29.86 -5.24
C GLU A 54 -25.92 28.56 -4.90
N GLN A 55 -25.74 27.59 -5.76
CA GLN A 55 -26.16 26.22 -5.50
C GLN A 55 -25.39 25.81 -4.25
N LYS A 56 -26.06 25.77 -3.10
CA LYS A 56 -25.49 25.36 -1.83
C LYS A 56 -24.88 23.96 -2.05
N GLN A 57 -23.57 23.93 -2.15
CA GLN A 57 -22.81 22.70 -2.42
C GLN A 57 -23.04 21.73 -1.26
N THR A 58 -23.52 20.53 -1.52
CA THR A 58 -23.68 19.50 -0.49
C THR A 58 -22.30 19.06 0.00
N ILE A 59 -22.09 19.12 1.30
CA ILE A 59 -20.88 18.64 1.95
C ILE A 59 -21.18 17.28 2.56
N TYR A 60 -20.31 16.33 2.30
CA TYR A 60 -20.31 14.98 2.87
C TYR A 60 -19.23 14.89 3.94
N GLU A 61 -19.63 14.58 5.16
CA GLU A 61 -18.71 14.42 6.30
C GLU A 61 -18.66 12.95 6.69
N TRP A 62 -17.51 12.33 6.46
CA TRP A 62 -17.28 10.91 6.72
C TRP A 62 -16.25 10.67 7.80
N LYS A 63 -16.34 9.50 8.43
CA LYS A 63 -15.34 8.99 9.40
C LYS A 63 -14.49 7.94 8.73
N LEU A 64 -13.17 8.03 8.94
CA LEU A 64 -12.21 6.99 8.65
C LEU A 64 -11.64 6.49 9.97
N ILE A 65 -11.73 5.19 10.22
CA ILE A 65 -11.13 4.51 11.36
C ILE A 65 -9.96 3.66 10.89
N THR A 66 -8.91 3.53 11.69
CA THR A 66 -7.72 2.77 11.28
C THR A 66 -7.24 1.81 12.37
N SER A 67 -6.60 0.72 11.96
CA SER A 67 -5.95 -0.24 12.86
C SER A 67 -4.66 0.29 13.50
N TRP A 68 -4.18 1.45 13.08
CA TRP A 68 -2.90 2.01 13.49
C TRP A 68 -3.07 3.11 14.53
N PRO A 69 -2.12 3.25 15.48
CA PRO A 69 -2.06 4.43 16.35
C PRO A 69 -1.98 5.71 15.53
N LYS A 70 -2.71 6.74 15.96
CA LYS A 70 -2.65 8.06 15.33
C LYS A 70 -1.21 8.60 15.37
N ASN A 71 -0.80 9.29 14.30
CA ASN A 71 0.56 9.83 14.13
C ASN A 71 1.69 8.79 14.05
N LEU A 72 1.41 7.50 13.98
CA LEU A 72 2.44 6.53 13.63
C LEU A 72 2.95 6.85 12.21
N PRO A 73 4.25 7.05 12.03
CA PRO A 73 4.80 7.38 10.71
C PRO A 73 4.34 6.42 9.62
N ALA A 74 4.10 6.93 8.44
CA ALA A 74 3.54 6.23 7.29
C ALA A 74 2.15 5.59 7.55
N LEU A 75 2.03 4.57 8.37
CA LEU A 75 0.76 3.84 8.57
C LEU A 75 -0.35 4.69 9.22
N GLY A 76 -0.01 5.45 10.24
CA GLY A 76 -0.96 6.31 10.96
C GLY A 76 -1.17 7.67 10.30
N THR A 77 -0.20 8.13 9.49
CA THR A 77 -0.26 9.43 8.81
C THR A 77 -0.83 9.34 7.40
N SER A 78 -0.73 8.20 6.71
CA SER A 78 -1.28 8.04 5.35
C SER A 78 -2.80 8.23 5.26
N PRO A 79 -3.64 7.80 6.23
CA PRO A 79 -5.07 8.12 6.21
C PRO A 79 -5.36 9.62 6.30
N GLU A 80 -4.54 10.39 7.02
CA GLU A 80 -4.67 11.86 7.08
C GLU A 80 -4.31 12.50 5.72
N HIS A 81 -3.25 12.01 5.07
CA HIS A 81 -2.90 12.45 3.72
C HIS A 81 -4.00 12.13 2.71
N PHE A 82 -4.61 10.95 2.81
CA PHE A 82 -5.78 10.59 1.99
C PHE A 82 -6.94 11.55 2.19
N ALA A 83 -7.29 11.85 3.45
CA ALA A 83 -8.35 12.79 3.78
C ALA A 83 -8.09 14.17 3.18
N ASP A 84 -6.87 14.70 3.31
CA ASP A 84 -6.44 15.97 2.73
C ASP A 84 -6.51 16.00 1.20
N ILE A 85 -6.10 14.94 0.54
CA ILE A 85 -6.14 14.80 -0.92
C ILE A 85 -7.59 14.83 -1.41
N VAL A 86 -8.45 14.02 -0.78
CA VAL A 86 -9.87 13.93 -1.12
C VAL A 86 -10.59 15.25 -0.90
N GLU A 87 -10.33 15.96 0.21
CA GLU A 87 -10.92 17.29 0.45
C GLU A 87 -10.51 18.29 -0.63
N LYS A 88 -9.23 18.33 -1.00
CA LYS A 88 -8.70 19.20 -2.07
C LYS A 88 -9.30 18.85 -3.44
N MET A 89 -9.30 17.57 -3.82
CA MET A 89 -9.83 17.13 -5.12
C MET A 89 -11.34 17.37 -5.25
N SER A 90 -12.08 17.23 -4.15
CA SER A 90 -13.54 17.45 -4.11
C SER A 90 -13.92 18.94 -3.96
N ASN A 91 -12.95 19.86 -3.91
CA ASN A 91 -13.17 21.26 -3.61
C ASN A 91 -13.97 21.48 -2.28
N GLY A 92 -13.61 20.69 -1.25
CA GLY A 92 -14.22 20.76 0.09
C GLY A 92 -15.59 20.10 0.21
N ARG A 93 -16.10 19.41 -0.84
CA ARG A 93 -17.37 18.68 -0.78
C ARG A 93 -17.31 17.40 0.03
N MET A 94 -16.14 16.76 0.09
CA MET A 94 -15.89 15.56 0.84
C MET A 94 -14.90 15.85 1.96
N ARG A 95 -15.33 15.68 3.21
CA ARG A 95 -14.51 15.87 4.39
C ARG A 95 -14.43 14.58 5.17
N ILE A 96 -13.21 14.12 5.42
CA ILE A 96 -12.97 12.86 6.10
C ILE A 96 -12.26 13.15 7.41
N ARG A 97 -12.87 12.73 8.52
CA ARG A 97 -12.26 12.80 9.84
C ARG A 97 -11.63 11.45 10.18
N VAL A 98 -10.32 11.47 10.41
CA VAL A 98 -9.53 10.27 10.74
C VAL A 98 -9.52 10.02 12.26
N TYR A 99 -9.71 8.76 12.64
CA TYR A 99 -9.64 8.27 14.01
C TYR A 99 -8.66 7.09 14.07
N GLY A 100 -7.64 7.22 14.90
CA GLY A 100 -6.66 6.18 15.15
C GLY A 100 -7.24 5.01 15.95
N ALA A 101 -6.47 3.92 16.03
CA ALA A 101 -6.83 2.75 16.83
C ALA A 101 -7.16 3.15 18.27
N ASN A 102 -8.25 2.61 18.82
CA ASN A 102 -8.80 2.87 20.16
C ASN A 102 -9.41 4.28 20.38
N GLU A 103 -9.55 5.12 19.33
CA GLU A 103 -10.29 6.38 19.48
C GLU A 103 -11.82 6.19 19.33
N LEU A 104 -12.27 5.33 18.41
CA LEU A 104 -13.68 4.95 18.25
C LEU A 104 -13.90 3.46 18.47
N VAL A 105 -13.03 2.63 17.91
CA VAL A 105 -13.07 1.16 18.00
C VAL A 105 -11.65 0.63 18.19
N GLY A 106 -11.50 -0.62 18.62
CA GLY A 106 -10.21 -1.30 18.67
C GLY A 106 -9.63 -1.52 17.27
N GLY A 107 -8.30 -1.57 17.16
CA GLY A 107 -7.63 -1.71 15.86
C GLY A 107 -7.99 -2.98 15.08
N LEU A 108 -8.45 -4.05 15.76
CA LEU A 108 -8.90 -5.29 15.14
C LEU A 108 -10.43 -5.36 14.93
N GLU A 109 -11.16 -4.27 15.15
CA GLU A 109 -12.61 -4.17 14.97
C GLU A 109 -13.01 -3.36 13.73
N VAL A 110 -12.03 -2.85 12.98
CA VAL A 110 -12.25 -1.94 11.83
C VAL A 110 -13.18 -2.54 10.78
N PHE A 111 -13.00 -3.80 10.40
CA PHE A 111 -13.83 -4.48 9.40
C PHE A 111 -15.32 -4.48 9.80
N ASP A 112 -15.60 -4.93 11.02
CA ASP A 112 -16.99 -5.04 11.51
C ASP A 112 -17.62 -3.66 11.65
N ALA A 113 -16.88 -2.67 12.15
CA ALA A 113 -17.38 -1.32 12.34
C ALA A 113 -17.74 -0.65 11.01
N VAL A 114 -16.92 -0.81 9.96
CA VAL A 114 -17.24 -0.29 8.62
C VAL A 114 -18.39 -1.07 7.98
N SER A 115 -18.39 -2.40 8.07
CA SER A 115 -19.47 -3.26 7.58
C SER A 115 -20.83 -2.85 8.15
N GLN A 116 -20.88 -2.50 9.44
CA GLN A 116 -22.07 -2.09 10.16
C GLN A 116 -22.42 -0.59 10.04
N GLY A 117 -21.58 0.20 9.34
CA GLY A 117 -21.79 1.63 9.14
C GLY A 117 -21.49 2.52 10.36
N VAL A 118 -20.68 2.06 11.32
CA VAL A 118 -20.18 2.90 12.43
C VAL A 118 -19.23 3.99 11.89
N ALA A 119 -18.47 3.64 10.86
CA ALA A 119 -17.69 4.54 10.05
C ALA A 119 -17.88 4.20 8.57
N GLU A 120 -17.68 5.18 7.70
CA GLU A 120 -17.81 5.01 6.25
C GLU A 120 -16.56 4.39 5.62
N ILE A 121 -15.39 4.59 6.24
CA ILE A 121 -14.10 4.14 5.72
C ILE A 121 -13.30 3.46 6.83
N GLY A 122 -12.57 2.40 6.46
CA GLY A 122 -11.56 1.76 7.29
C GLY A 122 -10.21 1.71 6.59
N HIS A 123 -9.11 1.80 7.33
CA HIS A 123 -7.75 1.58 6.83
C HIS A 123 -7.03 0.56 7.71
N THR A 124 -6.65 -0.59 7.13
CA THR A 124 -6.23 -1.76 7.91
C THR A 124 -5.45 -2.78 7.05
N GLY A 125 -5.27 -4.00 7.53
CA GLY A 125 -4.67 -5.12 6.79
C GLY A 125 -5.66 -6.28 6.64
N ALA A 126 -5.86 -6.78 5.42
CA ALA A 126 -6.84 -7.82 5.11
C ALA A 126 -6.61 -9.13 5.90
N TYR A 127 -5.38 -9.49 6.21
CA TYR A 127 -5.05 -10.71 6.95
C TYR A 127 -5.66 -10.79 8.36
N TYR A 128 -6.06 -9.67 8.96
CA TYR A 128 -6.73 -9.68 10.26
C TYR A 128 -8.11 -10.36 10.22
N TRP A 129 -8.70 -10.47 9.05
CA TRP A 129 -10.03 -11.05 8.84
C TRP A 129 -10.01 -12.51 8.41
N GLN A 130 -8.83 -13.16 8.37
CA GLN A 130 -8.68 -14.58 7.98
C GLN A 130 -9.65 -15.51 8.71
N GLY A 131 -9.97 -15.24 9.97
CA GLY A 131 -10.96 -16.00 10.74
C GLY A 131 -12.40 -15.86 10.25
N LYS A 132 -12.71 -14.84 9.43
CA LYS A 132 -14.03 -14.60 8.82
C LYS A 132 -14.07 -15.03 7.34
N ILE A 133 -13.00 -14.71 6.62
CA ILE A 133 -12.83 -14.96 5.19
C ILE A 133 -11.43 -15.56 5.02
N PRO A 134 -11.33 -16.88 4.85
CA PRO A 134 -10.02 -17.57 4.82
C PRO A 134 -9.05 -17.03 3.77
N SER A 135 -9.56 -16.54 2.64
CA SER A 135 -8.75 -16.05 1.52
C SER A 135 -8.19 -14.63 1.68
N THR A 136 -8.53 -13.89 2.73
CA THR A 136 -8.07 -12.49 2.90
C THR A 136 -6.55 -12.31 2.94
N PRO A 137 -5.73 -13.27 3.42
CA PRO A 137 -4.28 -13.12 3.35
C PRO A 137 -3.72 -12.91 1.94
N PHE A 138 -4.36 -13.47 0.90
CA PHE A 138 -3.93 -13.26 -0.49
C PHE A 138 -3.98 -11.79 -0.93
N PHE A 139 -4.82 -10.99 -0.32
CA PHE A 139 -4.98 -9.55 -0.60
C PHE A 139 -4.16 -8.66 0.32
N SER A 140 -3.39 -9.24 1.22
CA SER A 140 -2.43 -8.53 2.05
C SER A 140 -1.02 -9.03 1.77
N THR A 141 -0.67 -10.23 2.26
CA THR A 141 0.66 -10.79 2.08
C THR A 141 0.65 -12.31 2.21
N ILE A 142 1.47 -12.98 1.43
CA ILE A 142 1.74 -14.42 1.50
C ILE A 142 3.23 -14.59 1.82
N PRO A 143 3.59 -15.39 2.83
CA PRO A 143 4.99 -15.69 3.10
C PRO A 143 5.71 -16.22 1.86
N PHE A 144 6.89 -15.66 1.53
CA PHE A 144 7.63 -15.91 0.28
C PHE A 144 6.83 -15.63 -1.00
N GLY A 145 5.80 -14.78 -0.92
CA GLY A 145 4.93 -14.42 -2.04
C GLY A 145 5.39 -13.19 -2.80
N LEU A 146 4.41 -12.49 -3.40
CA LEU A 146 4.64 -11.30 -4.22
C LEU A 146 5.21 -10.15 -3.38
N THR A 147 6.16 -9.43 -3.96
CA THR A 147 6.66 -8.14 -3.45
C THR A 147 5.60 -7.05 -3.58
N GLY A 148 5.81 -5.88 -2.97
CA GLY A 148 4.83 -4.79 -3.03
C GLY A 148 4.43 -4.37 -4.44
N THR A 149 5.41 -4.22 -5.34
CA THR A 149 5.15 -3.85 -6.73
C THR A 149 4.41 -4.96 -7.50
N GLU A 150 4.73 -6.21 -7.22
CA GLU A 150 4.07 -7.36 -7.83
C GLU A 150 2.63 -7.52 -7.32
N MET A 151 2.40 -7.28 -6.02
CA MET A 151 1.04 -7.25 -5.44
C MET A 151 0.19 -6.18 -6.11
N ASP A 152 0.71 -4.96 -6.25
CA ASP A 152 0.01 -3.88 -6.94
C ASP A 152 -0.32 -4.24 -8.39
N ALA A 153 0.60 -4.91 -9.09
CA ALA A 153 0.38 -5.36 -10.46
C ALA A 153 -0.66 -6.48 -10.55
N TRP A 154 -0.63 -7.47 -9.64
CA TRP A 154 -1.66 -8.53 -9.59
C TRP A 154 -3.04 -7.95 -9.30
N LEU A 155 -3.16 -7.06 -8.32
CA LEU A 155 -4.42 -6.41 -7.98
C LEU A 155 -4.96 -5.58 -9.14
N SER A 156 -4.10 -4.82 -9.85
CA SER A 156 -4.55 -3.91 -10.91
C SER A 156 -4.81 -4.60 -12.25
N TYR A 157 -4.03 -5.61 -12.62
CA TYR A 157 -4.01 -6.21 -13.96
C TYR A 157 -4.05 -7.74 -13.96
N GLY A 158 -3.87 -8.38 -12.81
CA GLY A 158 -3.89 -9.84 -12.67
C GLY A 158 -5.25 -10.42 -12.25
N GLY A 159 -6.29 -9.58 -12.13
CA GLY A 159 -7.63 -10.01 -11.70
C GLY A 159 -7.82 -10.07 -10.18
N GLY A 160 -6.83 -9.66 -9.40
CA GLY A 160 -6.89 -9.71 -7.94
C GLY A 160 -7.96 -8.80 -7.35
N ASN A 161 -8.16 -7.60 -7.92
CA ASN A 161 -9.12 -6.64 -7.40
C ASN A 161 -10.57 -7.12 -7.52
N GLU A 162 -10.94 -7.75 -8.63
CA GLU A 162 -12.26 -8.33 -8.84
C GLU A 162 -12.55 -9.46 -7.85
N LEU A 163 -11.56 -10.33 -7.60
CA LEU A 163 -11.66 -11.40 -6.62
C LEU A 163 -11.79 -10.86 -5.19
N TRP A 164 -11.08 -9.78 -4.88
CA TRP A 164 -11.15 -9.12 -3.57
C TRP A 164 -12.54 -8.51 -3.33
N GLN A 165 -13.05 -7.78 -4.31
CA GLN A 165 -14.40 -7.22 -4.23
C GLN A 165 -15.47 -8.31 -4.07
N GLU A 166 -15.33 -9.44 -4.77
CA GLU A 166 -16.27 -10.57 -4.68
C GLU A 166 -16.41 -11.08 -3.24
N ILE A 167 -15.29 -11.30 -2.54
CA ILE A 167 -15.33 -11.86 -1.17
C ILE A 167 -15.73 -10.85 -0.11
N TYR A 168 -15.63 -9.55 -0.38
CA TYR A 168 -16.05 -8.48 0.56
C TYR A 168 -17.50 -8.03 0.34
N ALA A 169 -18.07 -8.24 -0.83
CA ALA A 169 -19.43 -7.81 -1.16
C ALA A 169 -20.50 -8.34 -0.19
N PRO A 170 -20.46 -9.59 0.32
CA PRO A 170 -21.43 -10.09 1.29
C PRO A 170 -21.42 -9.34 2.62
N PHE A 171 -20.33 -8.64 2.95
CA PHE A 171 -20.18 -7.85 4.18
C PHE A 171 -20.52 -6.37 4.00
N ASN A 172 -21.12 -5.98 2.88
CA ASN A 172 -21.41 -4.58 2.55
C ASN A 172 -20.13 -3.71 2.50
N LEU A 173 -19.03 -4.26 1.98
CA LEU A 173 -17.75 -3.60 1.89
C LEU A 173 -17.24 -3.54 0.44
N ILE A 174 -16.50 -2.46 0.13
CA ILE A 174 -15.70 -2.31 -1.09
C ILE A 174 -14.25 -2.14 -0.65
N PRO A 175 -13.38 -3.12 -0.89
CA PRO A 175 -11.95 -2.98 -0.63
C PRO A 175 -11.25 -2.26 -1.79
N MET A 176 -10.25 -1.45 -1.44
CA MET A 176 -9.32 -0.83 -2.36
C MET A 176 -7.92 -0.84 -1.75
N ARG A 177 -6.87 -0.75 -2.56
CA ARG A 177 -5.50 -0.61 -2.06
C ARG A 177 -5.38 0.66 -1.21
N GLY A 178 -4.72 0.56 -0.08
CA GLY A 178 -4.54 1.65 0.87
C GLY A 178 -3.09 1.93 1.25
N GLY A 179 -2.14 1.30 0.55
CA GLY A 179 -0.72 1.36 0.80
C GLY A 179 -0.06 0.00 0.68
N ASN A 180 1.27 -0.02 0.61
CA ASN A 180 2.05 -1.25 0.67
C ASN A 180 3.30 -1.01 1.51
N SER A 181 3.63 -1.95 2.40
CA SER A 181 4.80 -1.84 3.28
C SER A 181 6.13 -2.01 2.53
N GLY A 182 6.10 -2.54 1.30
CA GLY A 182 7.28 -3.12 0.68
C GLY A 182 7.78 -4.34 1.46
N THR A 183 8.95 -4.85 1.12
CA THR A 183 9.55 -5.97 1.84
C THR A 183 9.95 -5.55 3.25
N GLN A 184 9.40 -6.26 4.23
CA GLN A 184 9.61 -5.97 5.64
C GLN A 184 10.91 -6.56 6.19
N MET A 185 11.21 -6.24 7.44
CA MET A 185 12.19 -6.96 8.25
C MET A 185 11.51 -8.14 8.96
N PHE A 186 12.26 -9.21 9.28
CA PHE A 186 11.67 -10.34 10.01
C PHE A 186 11.29 -9.94 11.45
N GLY A 187 12.03 -9.00 12.04
CA GLY A 187 11.63 -8.41 13.31
C GLY A 187 12.71 -8.39 14.38
N TRP A 188 12.27 -8.13 15.59
CA TRP A 188 13.06 -7.87 16.79
C TRP A 188 13.03 -9.06 17.73
N PHE A 189 14.20 -9.48 18.20
CA PHE A 189 14.39 -10.70 18.97
C PHE A 189 15.29 -10.43 20.18
N ASN A 190 14.98 -11.09 21.32
CA ASN A 190 15.81 -11.10 22.51
C ASN A 190 16.74 -12.34 22.58
N LYS A 191 16.74 -13.14 21.54
CA LYS A 191 17.61 -14.32 21.38
C LYS A 191 18.16 -14.38 19.96
N GLU A 192 19.35 -14.94 19.83
CA GLU A 192 19.90 -15.27 18.52
C GLU A 192 19.18 -16.47 17.89
N ILE A 193 18.99 -16.40 16.59
CA ILE A 193 18.40 -17.46 15.75
C ILE A 193 19.50 -17.97 14.82
N ASN A 194 20.05 -19.14 15.11
CA ASN A 194 21.10 -19.80 14.36
C ASN A 194 20.60 -21.07 13.66
N SER A 195 19.44 -21.58 14.06
CA SER A 195 18.78 -22.78 13.52
C SER A 195 17.27 -22.70 13.71
N LEU A 196 16.51 -23.58 13.07
CA LEU A 196 15.07 -23.67 13.28
C LEU A 196 14.71 -24.06 14.74
N ASP A 197 15.58 -24.80 15.42
CA ASP A 197 15.38 -25.19 16.83
C ASP A 197 15.33 -23.97 17.76
N ASP A 198 15.97 -22.87 17.42
CA ASP A 198 15.95 -21.63 18.22
C ASP A 198 14.58 -20.94 18.22
N LEU A 199 13.69 -21.33 17.30
CA LEU A 199 12.30 -20.86 17.27
C LEU A 199 11.40 -21.64 18.26
N GLN A 200 11.84 -22.79 18.77
CA GLN A 200 11.01 -23.66 19.61
C GLN A 200 10.55 -22.96 20.87
N GLY A 201 9.22 -22.84 21.04
CA GLY A 201 8.57 -22.21 22.19
C GLY A 201 8.74 -20.70 22.29
N LEU A 202 9.37 -20.05 21.30
CA LEU A 202 9.55 -18.60 21.27
C LEU A 202 8.21 -17.91 21.04
N LYS A 203 7.83 -16.99 21.92
CA LYS A 203 6.60 -16.23 21.81
C LYS A 203 6.82 -14.98 20.98
N MET A 204 6.21 -14.94 19.81
CA MET A 204 6.38 -13.83 18.88
C MET A 204 5.04 -13.22 18.48
N ARG A 205 4.93 -11.90 18.53
CA ARG A 205 3.84 -11.21 17.84
C ARG A 205 4.11 -11.29 16.35
N ILE A 206 3.29 -12.06 15.66
CA ILE A 206 3.33 -12.25 14.21
C ILE A 206 1.93 -12.63 13.70
N PRO A 207 1.25 -11.73 12.97
CA PRO A 207 -0.11 -11.98 12.47
C PRO A 207 -0.13 -12.79 11.18
N GLY A 208 -1.34 -13.09 10.70
CA GLY A 208 -1.57 -13.68 9.40
C GLY A 208 -0.93 -15.06 9.20
N LEU A 209 -0.63 -15.40 7.95
CA LEU A 209 -0.02 -16.68 7.60
C LEU A 209 1.41 -16.83 8.11
N GLY A 210 2.13 -15.74 8.30
CA GLY A 210 3.44 -15.75 8.96
C GLY A 210 3.37 -16.41 10.33
N GLY A 211 2.31 -16.11 11.11
CA GLY A 211 2.05 -16.75 12.39
C GLY A 211 1.80 -18.25 12.29
N GLU A 212 1.04 -18.72 11.31
CA GLU A 212 0.80 -20.15 11.08
C GLU A 212 2.10 -20.89 10.71
N VAL A 213 2.91 -20.31 9.81
CA VAL A 213 4.23 -20.86 9.44
C VAL A 213 5.14 -20.90 10.67
N PHE A 214 5.19 -19.84 11.44
CA PHE A 214 5.98 -19.75 12.66
C PHE A 214 5.56 -20.80 13.71
N SER A 215 4.26 -21.04 13.83
CA SER A 215 3.70 -22.09 14.70
C SER A 215 4.19 -23.49 14.30
N ARG A 216 4.15 -23.80 13.00
CA ARG A 216 4.63 -25.10 12.49
C ARG A 216 6.14 -25.26 12.58
N ALA A 217 6.86 -24.15 12.58
CA ALA A 217 8.30 -24.13 12.88
C ALA A 217 8.61 -24.30 14.37
N GLY A 218 7.59 -24.44 15.24
CA GLY A 218 7.73 -24.68 16.69
C GLY A 218 7.61 -23.43 17.56
N GLY A 219 7.41 -22.26 17.00
CA GLY A 219 7.17 -21.01 17.72
C GLY A 219 5.74 -20.89 18.25
N ILE A 220 5.49 -19.87 19.06
CA ILE A 220 4.18 -19.53 19.63
C ILE A 220 3.76 -18.17 19.11
N PRO A 221 2.97 -18.11 18.00
CA PRO A 221 2.50 -16.84 17.45
C PRO A 221 1.44 -16.20 18.37
N VAL A 222 1.49 -14.88 18.48
CA VAL A 222 0.50 -14.07 19.20
C VAL A 222 0.01 -12.96 18.28
N THR A 223 -1.30 -12.84 18.11
CA THR A 223 -1.93 -11.70 17.42
C THR A 223 -2.40 -10.69 18.44
N MET A 224 -1.90 -9.46 18.36
CA MET A 224 -2.33 -8.35 19.24
C MET A 224 -2.24 -7.02 18.51
N GLN A 225 -2.93 -6.01 19.03
CA GLN A 225 -2.91 -4.65 18.51
C GLN A 225 -1.50 -4.06 18.65
N VAL A 226 -1.10 -3.26 17.66
CA VAL A 226 0.22 -2.62 17.60
C VAL A 226 0.52 -1.80 18.85
N SER A 227 -0.48 -1.09 19.40
CA SER A 227 -0.35 -0.27 20.62
C SER A 227 0.05 -1.04 21.89
N GLU A 228 -0.09 -2.36 21.91
CA GLU A 228 0.19 -3.22 23.06
C GLU A 228 1.57 -3.89 22.97
N VAL A 229 2.14 -3.97 21.77
CA VAL A 229 3.35 -4.77 21.48
C VAL A 229 4.57 -4.29 22.26
N PHE A 230 4.83 -2.98 22.32
CA PHE A 230 5.98 -2.43 23.04
C PHE A 230 5.98 -2.86 24.51
N THR A 231 4.83 -2.73 25.18
CA THR A 231 4.68 -3.12 26.58
C THR A 231 4.84 -4.63 26.78
N ALA A 232 4.33 -5.44 25.85
CA ALA A 232 4.47 -6.89 25.88
C ALA A 232 5.93 -7.34 25.72
N MET A 233 6.70 -6.70 24.84
CA MET A 233 8.15 -6.90 24.72
C MET A 233 8.88 -6.46 25.98
N GLN A 234 8.61 -5.26 26.48
CA GLN A 234 9.27 -4.70 27.66
C GLN A 234 9.06 -5.54 28.91
N THR A 235 7.89 -6.16 29.08
CA THR A 235 7.55 -6.99 30.24
C THR A 235 7.98 -8.45 30.08
N GLY A 236 8.49 -8.86 28.91
CA GLY A 236 8.85 -10.25 28.62
C GLY A 236 7.63 -11.16 28.39
N ALA A 237 6.44 -10.59 28.15
CA ALA A 237 5.27 -11.35 27.70
C ALA A 237 5.46 -11.89 26.27
N LEU A 238 6.27 -11.20 25.47
CA LEU A 238 6.76 -11.62 24.17
C LEU A 238 8.29 -11.73 24.20
N ASP A 239 8.83 -12.70 23.49
CA ASP A 239 10.27 -12.89 23.25
C ASP A 239 10.71 -12.19 21.96
N ALA A 240 9.77 -11.97 21.02
CA ALA A 240 10.03 -11.37 19.71
C ALA A 240 8.79 -10.66 19.16
N THR A 241 9.01 -9.77 18.20
CA THR A 241 7.94 -9.13 17.41
C THR A 241 8.43 -8.81 16.01
N GLU A 242 7.57 -9.03 15.02
CA GLU A 242 7.67 -8.31 13.76
C GLU A 242 6.77 -7.06 13.82
N PHE A 243 6.98 -6.12 12.87
CA PHE A 243 6.02 -5.05 12.70
C PHE A 243 5.98 -4.56 11.25
N VAL A 244 6.93 -3.76 10.80
CA VAL A 244 7.01 -3.34 9.40
C VAL A 244 8.47 -3.31 8.95
N SER A 245 9.15 -2.19 9.23
CA SER A 245 10.44 -1.87 8.67
C SER A 245 11.13 -0.79 9.54
N PRO A 246 12.41 -0.49 9.34
CA PRO A 246 13.19 0.37 10.21
C PRO A 246 12.52 1.69 10.64
N TYR A 247 11.78 2.34 9.74
CA TYR A 247 11.16 3.63 10.04
C TYR A 247 10.02 3.52 11.06
N ASN A 248 9.14 2.57 10.87
CA ASN A 248 8.03 2.30 11.80
C ASN A 248 8.54 1.71 13.11
N ASP A 249 9.48 0.75 13.02
CA ASP A 249 10.01 0.01 14.15
C ASP A 249 10.80 0.92 15.10
N MET A 250 11.58 1.86 14.53
CA MET A 250 12.27 2.89 15.29
C MET A 250 11.28 3.82 16.01
N ALA A 251 10.22 4.24 15.33
CA ALA A 251 9.19 5.08 15.93
C ALA A 251 8.40 4.35 17.03
N ALA A 252 8.19 3.04 16.88
CA ALA A 252 7.59 2.18 17.91
C ALA A 252 8.54 1.90 19.10
N GLY A 253 9.84 2.21 18.95
CA GLY A 253 10.82 2.10 20.04
C GLY A 253 11.36 0.69 20.27
N TYR A 254 11.12 -0.28 19.38
CA TYR A 254 11.48 -1.70 19.59
C TYR A 254 12.97 -1.92 19.82
N HIS A 255 13.83 -1.08 19.25
CA HIS A 255 15.28 -1.09 19.49
C HIS A 255 15.70 -0.83 20.94
N THR A 256 14.78 -0.41 21.81
CA THR A 256 15.03 -0.20 23.24
C THR A 256 14.64 -1.39 24.11
N VAL A 257 13.98 -2.39 23.53
CA VAL A 257 13.41 -3.56 24.25
C VAL A 257 13.76 -4.89 23.59
N ALA A 258 14.62 -4.88 22.56
CA ALA A 258 15.11 -6.08 21.88
C ALA A 258 16.57 -5.88 21.41
N ASP A 259 17.32 -6.98 21.38
CA ASP A 259 18.77 -6.97 21.13
C ASP A 259 19.11 -7.12 19.63
N TYR A 260 18.36 -7.93 18.89
CA TYR A 260 18.67 -8.32 17.54
C TYR A 260 17.58 -7.92 16.56
N TYR A 261 17.97 -7.44 15.38
CA TYR A 261 17.06 -7.09 14.29
C TYR A 261 17.32 -7.95 13.07
N TYR A 262 16.40 -8.88 12.79
CA TYR A 262 16.56 -9.91 11.76
C TYR A 262 15.99 -9.52 10.41
N TYR A 263 16.62 -10.04 9.34
CA TYR A 263 16.17 -9.94 7.95
C TYR A 263 16.49 -11.24 7.18
N PRO A 264 15.86 -11.49 6.00
CA PRO A 264 14.77 -10.75 5.39
C PRO A 264 13.41 -11.04 6.05
N GLY A 265 12.43 -10.15 5.79
CA GLY A 265 11.04 -10.35 6.21
C GLY A 265 10.32 -11.33 5.30
N TRP A 266 10.65 -12.60 5.40
CA TRP A 266 10.12 -13.71 4.58
C TRP A 266 8.59 -13.85 4.69
N HIS A 267 8.02 -13.45 5.80
CA HIS A 267 6.59 -13.54 6.12
C HIS A 267 5.76 -12.46 5.43
N GLU A 268 6.34 -11.28 5.17
CA GLU A 268 5.69 -10.14 4.54
C GLU A 268 6.59 -9.47 3.49
N PRO A 269 6.74 -10.09 2.30
CA PRO A 269 7.57 -9.54 1.23
C PRO A 269 6.96 -8.30 0.57
N GLY A 270 5.64 -8.07 0.76
CA GLY A 270 4.93 -6.94 0.21
C GLY A 270 3.50 -6.86 0.76
N SER A 271 3.36 -6.34 2.00
CA SER A 271 2.05 -6.27 2.66
C SER A 271 1.22 -5.11 2.10
N THR A 272 0.19 -5.45 1.34
CA THR A 272 -0.84 -4.50 0.92
C THR A 272 -1.75 -4.17 2.11
N LEU A 273 -1.88 -2.88 2.38
CA LEU A 273 -2.90 -2.35 3.27
C LEU A 273 -4.17 -2.09 2.49
N GLU A 274 -5.29 -2.22 3.16
CA GLU A 274 -6.60 -1.98 2.55
C GLU A 274 -7.23 -0.67 3.03
N THR A 275 -7.91 0.00 2.12
CA THR A 275 -8.94 0.98 2.42
C THR A 275 -10.28 0.35 2.10
N ILE A 276 -11.08 0.10 3.12
CA ILE A 276 -12.42 -0.47 2.96
C ILE A 276 -13.48 0.61 3.11
N PHE A 277 -14.45 0.59 2.21
CA PHE A 277 -15.59 1.51 2.24
C PHE A 277 -16.87 0.74 2.60
N ASN A 278 -17.73 1.34 3.43
CA ASN A 278 -19.11 0.86 3.53
C ASN A 278 -19.78 1.00 2.16
N LYS A 279 -20.15 -0.12 1.55
CA LYS A 279 -20.68 -0.17 0.18
C LYS A 279 -21.90 0.70 -0.01
N SER A 280 -22.86 0.61 0.91
CA SER A 280 -24.10 1.39 0.82
C SER A 280 -23.85 2.89 0.90
N ALA A 281 -22.91 3.32 1.76
CA ALA A 281 -22.54 4.73 1.86
C ALA A 281 -21.81 5.20 0.60
N PHE A 282 -20.88 4.39 0.07
CA PHE A 282 -20.12 4.70 -1.12
C PHE A 282 -20.99 4.84 -2.37
N GLU A 283 -21.91 3.88 -2.60
CA GLU A 283 -22.83 3.89 -3.74
C GLU A 283 -23.88 5.01 -3.68
N ALA A 284 -24.13 5.57 -2.50
CA ALA A 284 -25.02 6.72 -2.33
C ALA A 284 -24.39 8.07 -2.70
N LEU A 285 -23.06 8.12 -2.88
CA LEU A 285 -22.36 9.34 -3.30
C LEU A 285 -22.59 9.64 -4.78
N PRO A 286 -22.52 10.93 -5.18
CA PRO A 286 -22.37 11.30 -6.59
C PRO A 286 -21.14 10.62 -7.20
N GLU A 287 -21.26 10.22 -8.48
CA GLU A 287 -20.22 9.49 -9.22
C GLU A 287 -18.86 10.17 -9.16
N ASP A 288 -18.82 11.49 -9.29
CA ASP A 288 -17.57 12.25 -9.24
C ASP A 288 -16.86 12.18 -7.89
N LEU A 289 -17.60 12.06 -6.78
CA LEU A 289 -17.03 11.83 -5.45
C LEU A 289 -16.55 10.39 -5.27
N GLN A 290 -17.25 9.42 -5.83
CA GLN A 290 -16.77 8.03 -5.86
C GLN A 290 -15.43 7.93 -6.60
N GLU A 291 -15.29 8.57 -7.77
CA GLU A 291 -14.05 8.58 -8.54
C GLU A 291 -12.91 9.33 -7.81
N ILE A 292 -13.23 10.40 -7.09
CA ILE A 292 -12.24 11.11 -6.25
C ILE A 292 -11.73 10.20 -5.11
N LEU A 293 -12.61 9.43 -4.46
CA LEU A 293 -12.20 8.47 -3.42
C LEU A 293 -11.30 7.37 -4.00
N LYS A 294 -11.67 6.79 -5.14
CA LYS A 294 -10.82 5.80 -5.85
C LYS A 294 -9.45 6.37 -6.19
N ALA A 295 -9.41 7.55 -6.82
CA ALA A 295 -8.15 8.19 -7.16
C ALA A 295 -7.31 8.52 -5.91
N GLY A 296 -7.96 8.95 -4.83
CA GLY A 296 -7.32 9.22 -3.54
C GLY A 296 -6.64 7.99 -2.94
N THR A 297 -7.27 6.81 -3.02
CA THR A 297 -6.67 5.55 -2.53
C THR A 297 -5.44 5.16 -3.35
N GLU A 298 -5.47 5.31 -4.67
CA GLU A 298 -4.32 5.05 -5.53
C GLU A 298 -3.14 5.97 -5.20
N VAL A 299 -3.41 7.26 -4.98
CA VAL A 299 -2.36 8.22 -4.58
C VAL A 299 -1.80 7.85 -3.20
N MET A 300 -2.65 7.51 -2.23
CA MET A 300 -2.21 7.09 -0.89
C MET A 300 -1.36 5.83 -0.97
N ASN A 301 -1.77 4.83 -1.78
CA ASN A 301 -1.01 3.59 -1.98
C ASN A 301 0.42 3.87 -2.43
N GLN A 302 0.59 4.71 -3.45
CA GLN A 302 1.92 5.07 -3.97
C GLN A 302 2.74 5.87 -2.95
N LEU A 303 2.15 6.90 -2.33
CA LEU A 303 2.86 7.76 -1.40
C LEU A 303 3.36 7.02 -0.16
N LEU A 304 2.59 6.06 0.37
CA LEU A 304 3.01 5.26 1.51
C LEU A 304 4.23 4.39 1.18
N MET A 305 4.21 3.72 0.04
CA MET A 305 5.35 2.89 -0.40
C MET A 305 6.60 3.74 -0.67
N ASP A 306 6.45 4.92 -1.28
CA ASP A 306 7.54 5.86 -1.52
C ASP A 306 8.14 6.38 -0.20
N GLU A 307 7.30 6.75 0.77
CA GLU A 307 7.73 7.21 2.09
C GLU A 307 8.53 6.11 2.80
N LEU A 308 8.01 4.89 2.87
CA LEU A 308 8.70 3.76 3.50
C LEU A 308 10.02 3.44 2.80
N THR A 309 10.03 3.39 1.47
CA THR A 309 11.26 3.15 0.69
C THR A 309 12.34 4.17 1.00
N ALA A 310 11.99 5.45 1.05
CA ALA A 310 12.93 6.53 1.34
C ALA A 310 13.38 6.55 2.80
N LYS A 311 12.43 6.46 3.73
CA LYS A 311 12.67 6.64 5.17
C LYS A 311 13.27 5.43 5.86
N ASN A 312 13.01 4.22 5.39
CA ASN A 312 13.62 3.01 5.92
C ASN A 312 15.14 3.03 5.83
N ASN A 313 15.70 3.54 4.71
CA ASN A 313 17.15 3.66 4.56
C ASN A 313 17.76 4.62 5.61
N GLU A 314 17.11 5.75 5.87
CA GLU A 314 17.55 6.72 6.88
C GLU A 314 17.44 6.14 8.28
N ALA A 315 16.29 5.55 8.63
CA ALA A 315 16.02 4.96 9.93
C ALA A 315 16.96 3.78 10.24
N LEU A 316 17.21 2.90 9.27
CA LEU A 316 18.16 1.80 9.43
C LEU A 316 19.58 2.31 9.76
N ARG A 317 20.01 3.37 9.10
CA ARG A 317 21.30 3.98 9.39
C ARG A 317 21.38 4.52 10.83
N VAL A 318 20.31 5.15 11.31
CA VAL A 318 20.21 5.65 12.69
C VAL A 318 20.20 4.49 13.68
N LEU A 319 19.37 3.47 13.48
CA LEU A 319 19.29 2.29 14.32
C LEU A 319 20.67 1.62 14.50
N VAL A 320 21.39 1.42 13.39
CA VAL A 320 22.70 0.74 13.45
C VAL A 320 23.78 1.65 14.02
N LYS A 321 23.89 2.93 13.58
CA LYS A 321 25.05 3.77 13.93
C LYS A 321 24.87 4.53 15.24
N GLU A 322 23.64 4.90 15.60
CA GLU A 322 23.38 5.76 16.74
C GLU A 322 22.80 4.96 17.92
N HIS A 323 22.01 3.91 17.64
CA HIS A 323 21.43 3.04 18.67
C HIS A 323 22.18 1.71 18.84
N GLY A 324 23.16 1.39 17.98
CA GLY A 324 23.98 0.18 18.10
C GLY A 324 23.23 -1.12 17.83
N VAL A 325 22.09 -1.06 17.07
CA VAL A 325 21.29 -2.24 16.75
C VAL A 325 22.11 -3.26 15.96
N GLU A 326 22.05 -4.51 16.40
CA GLU A 326 22.72 -5.62 15.74
C GLU A 326 21.82 -6.24 14.67
N LEU A 327 22.18 -5.98 13.40
CA LEU A 327 21.52 -6.62 12.25
C LEU A 327 21.97 -8.07 12.12
N ARG A 328 21.02 -8.97 11.97
CA ARG A 328 21.24 -10.40 11.76
C ARG A 328 20.52 -10.89 10.52
N LYS A 329 21.23 -11.55 9.62
CA LYS A 329 20.60 -12.33 8.54
C LYS A 329 20.14 -13.66 9.09
N LEU A 330 18.91 -14.09 8.78
CA LEU A 330 18.51 -15.47 9.03
C LEU A 330 19.40 -16.43 8.25
N PRO A 331 19.81 -17.56 8.86
CA PRO A 331 20.53 -18.61 8.13
C PRO A 331 19.74 -19.11 6.92
N ASP A 332 20.44 -19.44 5.84
CA ASP A 332 19.80 -19.88 4.59
C ASP A 332 19.03 -21.20 4.75
N ASP A 333 19.50 -22.10 5.60
CA ASP A 333 18.81 -23.36 5.95
C ASP A 333 17.49 -23.10 6.69
N VAL A 334 17.46 -22.14 7.63
CA VAL A 334 16.22 -21.71 8.29
C VAL A 334 15.23 -21.13 7.28
N LEU A 335 15.71 -20.30 6.34
CA LEU A 335 14.85 -19.72 5.29
C LEU A 335 14.28 -20.81 4.35
N ILE A 336 15.08 -21.84 4.02
CA ILE A 336 14.62 -22.96 3.19
C ILE A 336 13.50 -23.75 3.91
N GLU A 337 13.69 -24.08 5.18
CA GLU A 337 12.67 -24.80 5.95
C GLU A 337 11.40 -23.98 6.15
N LEU A 338 11.51 -22.69 6.47
CA LEU A 338 10.36 -21.77 6.58
C LEU A 338 9.58 -21.66 5.25
N ARG A 339 10.29 -21.65 4.11
CA ARG A 339 9.65 -21.63 2.80
C ARG A 339 8.90 -22.92 2.51
N ASP A 340 9.47 -24.06 2.86
CA ASP A 340 8.82 -25.37 2.66
C ASP A 340 7.56 -25.49 3.52
N ILE A 341 7.62 -25.03 4.78
CA ILE A 341 6.43 -24.93 5.66
C ILE A 341 5.40 -23.96 5.07
N SER A 342 5.85 -22.80 4.58
CA SER A 342 4.96 -21.81 3.96
C SER A 342 4.20 -22.39 2.76
N ASN A 343 4.89 -23.11 1.88
CA ASN A 343 4.25 -23.75 0.72
C ASN A 343 3.14 -24.73 1.15
N GLN A 344 3.35 -25.47 2.24
CA GLN A 344 2.33 -26.39 2.79
C GLN A 344 1.15 -25.60 3.37
N VAL A 345 1.39 -24.57 4.18
CA VAL A 345 0.35 -23.73 4.79
C VAL A 345 -0.52 -23.09 3.72
N VAL A 346 0.09 -22.52 2.68
CA VAL A 346 -0.62 -21.84 1.60
C VAL A 346 -1.42 -22.84 0.74
N ALA A 347 -0.89 -24.02 0.49
CA ALA A 347 -1.61 -25.07 -0.24
C ALA A 347 -2.84 -25.57 0.54
N GLU A 348 -2.70 -25.79 1.85
CA GLU A 348 -3.81 -26.19 2.71
C GLU A 348 -4.88 -25.09 2.82
N LEU A 349 -4.47 -23.82 2.90
CA LEU A 349 -5.40 -22.69 2.84
C LEU A 349 -6.20 -22.69 1.54
N ALA A 350 -5.53 -22.94 0.42
CA ALA A 350 -6.17 -22.99 -0.90
C ALA A 350 -7.21 -24.12 -0.99
N ASP A 351 -7.07 -25.21 -0.21
CA ASP A 351 -8.01 -26.32 -0.17
C ASP A 351 -9.23 -26.10 0.77
N THR A 352 -9.32 -24.95 1.44
CA THR A 352 -10.40 -24.64 2.39
C THR A 352 -11.76 -24.57 1.71
N ASP A 353 -11.85 -23.90 0.56
CA ASP A 353 -13.07 -23.77 -0.24
C ASP A 353 -12.75 -23.41 -1.70
N GLU A 354 -13.77 -23.50 -2.58
CA GLU A 354 -13.63 -23.27 -4.03
C GLU A 354 -13.21 -21.82 -4.35
N VAL A 355 -13.69 -20.84 -3.60
CA VAL A 355 -13.35 -19.42 -3.82
C VAL A 355 -11.90 -19.18 -3.46
N THR A 356 -11.45 -19.70 -2.33
CA THR A 356 -10.04 -19.60 -1.88
C THR A 356 -9.10 -20.28 -2.87
N ARG A 357 -9.49 -21.45 -3.40
CA ARG A 357 -8.74 -22.16 -4.45
C ARG A 357 -8.60 -21.29 -5.71
N ARG A 358 -9.66 -20.70 -6.18
CA ARG A 358 -9.65 -19.85 -7.38
C ARG A 358 -8.77 -18.60 -7.19
N ILE A 359 -8.77 -18.01 -6.00
CA ILE A 359 -7.92 -16.87 -5.66
C ILE A 359 -6.45 -17.30 -5.64
N TYR A 360 -6.14 -18.44 -5.00
CA TYR A 360 -4.81 -19.01 -5.00
C TYR A 360 -4.28 -19.29 -6.42
N ASP A 361 -5.08 -19.90 -7.27
CA ASP A 361 -4.67 -20.25 -8.64
C ASP A 361 -4.36 -18.97 -9.45
N SER A 362 -5.17 -17.91 -9.29
CA SER A 362 -4.91 -16.60 -9.90
C SER A 362 -3.59 -16.00 -9.39
N TYR A 363 -3.40 -15.97 -8.06
CA TYR A 363 -2.21 -15.44 -7.41
C TYR A 363 -0.94 -16.19 -7.86
N LYS A 364 -0.95 -17.54 -7.82
CA LYS A 364 0.19 -18.37 -8.19
C LYS A 364 0.55 -18.27 -9.66
N SER A 365 -0.45 -18.28 -10.54
CA SER A 365 -0.20 -18.08 -11.98
C SER A 365 0.45 -16.73 -12.27
N PHE A 366 0.02 -15.69 -11.56
CA PHE A 366 0.64 -14.35 -11.70
C PHE A 366 2.06 -14.34 -11.13
N GLN A 367 2.28 -14.93 -9.95
CA GLN A 367 3.60 -15.03 -9.32
C GLN A 367 4.62 -15.70 -10.24
N GLU A 368 4.29 -16.87 -10.79
CA GLU A 368 5.17 -17.61 -11.70
C GLU A 368 5.53 -16.78 -12.95
N GLY A 369 4.57 -16.02 -13.47
CA GLY A 369 4.80 -15.17 -14.63
C GLY A 369 5.73 -14.00 -14.35
N VAL A 370 5.52 -13.30 -13.23
CA VAL A 370 6.31 -12.12 -12.87
C VAL A 370 7.71 -12.48 -12.40
N GLU A 371 7.89 -13.59 -11.66
CA GLU A 371 9.22 -14.09 -11.26
C GLU A 371 10.11 -14.39 -12.47
N ASN A 372 9.56 -15.00 -13.52
CA ASN A 372 10.31 -15.24 -14.76
C ASN A 372 10.80 -13.94 -15.41
N TYR A 373 10.02 -12.87 -15.37
CA TYR A 373 10.42 -11.57 -15.89
C TYR A 373 11.44 -10.87 -14.99
N HIS A 374 11.18 -10.81 -13.69
CA HIS A 374 12.03 -10.10 -12.73
C HIS A 374 13.42 -10.71 -12.64
N SER A 375 13.55 -12.03 -12.73
CA SER A 375 14.86 -12.72 -12.71
C SER A 375 15.82 -12.24 -13.82
N ILE A 376 15.31 -11.83 -14.97
CA ILE A 376 16.11 -11.32 -16.12
C ILE A 376 16.09 -9.79 -16.24
N ALA A 377 15.24 -9.10 -15.50
CA ALA A 377 15.12 -7.64 -15.52
C ALA A 377 15.67 -7.02 -14.22
N GLU A 378 14.83 -6.90 -13.20
CA GLU A 378 15.16 -6.15 -11.98
C GLU A 378 16.25 -6.84 -11.16
N ASP A 379 16.16 -8.14 -10.92
CA ASP A 379 17.12 -8.89 -10.13
C ASP A 379 18.50 -8.88 -10.80
N ALA A 380 18.53 -9.17 -12.10
CA ALA A 380 19.76 -9.13 -12.88
C ALA A 380 20.41 -7.72 -12.87
N TYR A 381 19.58 -6.65 -12.92
CA TYR A 381 20.06 -5.28 -12.81
C TYR A 381 20.60 -4.97 -11.40
N VAL A 382 19.86 -5.36 -10.36
CA VAL A 382 20.28 -5.15 -8.96
C VAL A 382 21.61 -5.85 -8.69
N GLU A 383 21.83 -7.06 -9.21
CA GLU A 383 23.10 -7.76 -9.12
C GLU A 383 24.20 -7.07 -9.92
N ALA A 384 23.92 -6.68 -11.15
CA ALA A 384 24.90 -5.96 -11.98
C ALA A 384 25.34 -4.64 -11.34
N ARG A 385 24.45 -3.92 -10.66
CA ARG A 385 24.76 -2.67 -9.93
C ARG A 385 25.72 -2.89 -8.75
N LYS A 386 25.82 -4.11 -8.22
CA LYS A 386 26.72 -4.46 -7.10
C LYS A 386 28.12 -4.90 -7.54
N LEU A 387 28.35 -5.07 -8.85
CA LEU A 387 29.65 -5.46 -9.37
C LEU A 387 30.70 -4.38 -9.03
N PRO A 388 31.93 -4.78 -8.67
CA PRO A 388 32.98 -3.83 -8.37
C PRO A 388 33.31 -2.99 -9.61
N SER A 389 33.54 -1.68 -9.40
CA SER A 389 34.16 -0.82 -10.42
C SER A 389 35.63 -1.17 -10.63
N ASN A 390 36.08 -1.15 -11.87
CA ASN A 390 37.49 -1.39 -12.22
C ASN A 390 38.40 -0.26 -11.73
#